data_7b648f8e99ef47076744301707040778
#
_entry.id   7b648f8e99ef47076744301707040778
#
_cell.length_a   1.000
_cell.length_b   1.000
_cell.length_c   1.000
_cell.angle_alpha   90.00
_cell.angle_beta   90.00
_cell.angle_gamma   90.00
#
_symmetry.space_group_name_H-M   'P 1'
#
loop_
_entity.id
_entity.type
_entity.pdbx_description
1 polymer ?
#
loop_
_entity_poly.entity_id
_entity_poly.type
_entity_poly.pdbx_seq_one_letter_code
_entity_poly.pdbx_strand_id
1 'polypeptide(L)'
;MPDQNTPDMQLIAFKGLIEHILNHCRRVLQHINPIFQRAGVDYFTHFYLIINKLIVVEAMSKLEIRESPDAVTTYEMYRAIKEIKKLKKSIPKEHRQQLQMANFHKCFQRNVNQWIDLATERCRSRIKQAIELDTVVQVTEDVQFSSSAVDGTEFLLLLMKLSDELEWPAKAEAFTFKIFVVKSVCECALFYVSEVYNRLRPEDMFNQQGNFRATEKLSIVLNNMQHIKTVIMKHLMEHSLEQSGKKLTEEEQDIQTHSKEVMGTIIQSAGEDISTKLASIICQIILKISPDITALIEAIVERKTPTTSLEMSVIDPLMSYLASNLHTLGNHLLTPVFQLILTDMWCMSSDCLQRVLNSDAAKKSSDRSQYTIQRSNSSYRASESSSMLMVLGSTWRA
;
A
#
# COMPACT_ATOMS: atom_id res chain seq x y z
N MET A 1 -14.59 -14.55 -43.30
CA MET A 1 -15.21 -14.86 -42.01
C MET A 1 -14.13 -15.53 -41.20
N PRO A 2 -13.84 -15.10 -39.98
CA PRO A 2 -12.87 -15.81 -39.13
C PRO A 2 -13.40 -17.21 -38.89
N ASP A 3 -12.50 -18.18 -38.98
CA ASP A 3 -12.77 -19.60 -38.83
C ASP A 3 -13.47 -19.86 -37.49
N GLN A 4 -14.74 -20.23 -37.48
CA GLN A 4 -15.58 -20.42 -36.28
C GLN A 4 -15.10 -21.57 -35.38
N ASN A 5 -13.99 -22.22 -35.76
CA ASN A 5 -13.45 -23.40 -35.10
C ASN A 5 -12.11 -23.20 -34.41
N THR A 6 -11.75 -21.93 -34.14
CA THR A 6 -10.54 -21.68 -33.32
C THR A 6 -10.77 -22.20 -31.90
N PRO A 7 -9.75 -22.77 -31.27
CA PRO A 7 -9.84 -23.28 -29.90
C PRO A 7 -10.36 -22.20 -28.91
N ASP A 8 -10.12 -20.88 -29.13
CA ASP A 8 -10.62 -19.81 -28.29
C ASP A 8 -12.12 -19.65 -28.38
N MET A 9 -12.67 -19.74 -29.58
CA MET A 9 -14.12 -19.70 -29.78
C MET A 9 -14.82 -20.88 -29.10
N GLN A 10 -14.20 -22.07 -29.12
CA GLN A 10 -14.75 -23.24 -28.40
C GLN A 10 -14.74 -23.05 -26.89
N LEU A 11 -13.70 -22.42 -26.31
CA LEU A 11 -13.65 -22.15 -24.88
C LEU A 11 -14.69 -21.11 -24.49
N ILE A 12 -14.85 -20.04 -25.28
CA ILE A 12 -15.87 -18.99 -25.05
C ILE A 12 -17.28 -19.60 -25.16
N ALA A 13 -17.53 -20.42 -26.16
CA ALA A 13 -18.81 -21.11 -26.34
C ALA A 13 -19.11 -22.04 -25.16
N PHE A 14 -18.11 -22.78 -24.68
CA PHE A 14 -18.25 -23.66 -23.53
C PHE A 14 -18.50 -22.88 -22.24
N LYS A 15 -17.82 -21.74 -22.01
CA LYS A 15 -18.11 -20.82 -20.92
C LYS A 15 -19.55 -20.35 -20.95
N GLY A 16 -20.05 -19.91 -22.11
CA GLY A 16 -21.45 -19.51 -22.28
C GLY A 16 -22.42 -20.63 -21.97
N LEU A 17 -22.12 -21.88 -22.36
CA LEU A 17 -22.90 -23.05 -22.03
C LEU A 17 -22.96 -23.30 -20.51
N ILE A 18 -21.84 -23.18 -19.80
CA ILE A 18 -21.77 -23.35 -18.33
C ILE A 18 -22.64 -22.30 -17.63
N GLU A 19 -22.60 -21.05 -18.06
CA GLU A 19 -23.42 -19.97 -17.52
C GLU A 19 -24.93 -20.24 -17.76
N HIS A 20 -25.25 -20.71 -18.96
CA HIS A 20 -26.63 -21.11 -19.29
C HIS A 20 -27.10 -22.28 -18.40
N ILE A 21 -26.26 -23.29 -18.21
CA ILE A 21 -26.53 -24.43 -17.32
C ILE A 21 -26.76 -23.94 -15.86
N LEU A 22 -25.92 -23.03 -15.36
CA LEU A 22 -26.10 -22.46 -14.00
C LEU A 22 -27.47 -21.81 -13.86
N ASN A 23 -27.87 -20.99 -14.81
CA ASN A 23 -29.16 -20.32 -14.82
C ASN A 23 -30.31 -21.32 -14.93
N HIS A 24 -30.14 -22.37 -15.73
CA HIS A 24 -31.12 -23.44 -15.85
C HIS A 24 -31.25 -24.25 -14.55
N CYS A 25 -30.14 -24.61 -13.91
CA CYS A 25 -30.14 -25.27 -12.60
C CYS A 25 -30.93 -24.47 -11.55
N ARG A 26 -30.74 -23.16 -11.50
CA ARG A 26 -31.47 -22.27 -10.59
C ARG A 26 -32.96 -22.29 -10.89
N ARG A 27 -33.33 -22.20 -12.17
CA ARG A 27 -34.75 -22.27 -12.61
C ARG A 27 -35.38 -23.62 -12.30
N VAL A 28 -34.66 -24.71 -12.57
CA VAL A 28 -35.15 -26.07 -12.24
C VAL A 28 -35.42 -26.20 -10.74
N LEU A 29 -34.47 -25.76 -9.92
CA LEU A 29 -34.59 -25.85 -8.47
C LEU A 29 -35.76 -25.03 -7.93
N GLN A 30 -35.99 -23.82 -8.45
CA GLN A 30 -36.99 -22.89 -7.96
C GLN A 30 -38.41 -23.18 -8.47
N HIS A 31 -38.54 -23.59 -9.72
CA HIS A 31 -39.84 -23.63 -10.37
C HIS A 31 -40.27 -25.03 -10.85
N ILE A 32 -39.32 -25.84 -11.36
CA ILE A 32 -39.67 -27.12 -11.97
C ILE A 32 -39.69 -28.24 -10.94
N ASN A 33 -38.66 -28.37 -10.12
CA ASN A 33 -38.53 -29.44 -9.14
C ASN A 33 -39.70 -29.51 -8.14
N PRO A 34 -40.24 -28.40 -7.62
CA PRO A 34 -41.42 -28.44 -6.73
C PRO A 34 -42.67 -29.06 -7.37
N ILE A 35 -42.81 -28.96 -8.70
CA ILE A 35 -43.91 -29.58 -9.44
C ILE A 35 -43.75 -31.10 -9.48
N PHE A 36 -42.53 -31.57 -9.82
CA PHE A 36 -42.24 -33.00 -9.88
C PHE A 36 -42.23 -33.69 -8.51
N GLN A 37 -41.79 -32.96 -7.46
CA GLN A 37 -41.81 -33.46 -6.08
C GLN A 37 -43.24 -33.81 -5.61
N ARG A 38 -44.28 -33.10 -6.08
CA ARG A 38 -45.66 -33.45 -5.80
C ARG A 38 -46.09 -34.80 -6.38
N ALA A 39 -45.39 -35.24 -7.45
CA ALA A 39 -45.53 -36.56 -8.05
C ALA A 39 -44.52 -37.61 -7.51
N GLY A 40 -43.80 -37.29 -6.44
CA GLY A 40 -42.80 -38.17 -5.82
C GLY A 40 -41.48 -38.26 -6.57
N VAL A 41 -41.19 -37.36 -7.52
CA VAL A 41 -39.96 -37.39 -8.34
C VAL A 41 -39.10 -36.22 -7.98
N ASP A 42 -37.84 -36.48 -7.58
CA ASP A 42 -36.80 -35.43 -7.43
C ASP A 42 -36.07 -35.20 -8.76
N TYR A 43 -36.72 -34.42 -9.64
CA TYR A 43 -36.19 -34.11 -10.94
C TYR A 43 -34.84 -33.40 -10.90
N PHE A 44 -34.66 -32.47 -9.92
CA PHE A 44 -33.41 -31.71 -9.80
C PHE A 44 -32.21 -32.59 -9.51
N THR A 45 -32.34 -33.58 -8.62
CA THR A 45 -31.26 -34.51 -8.31
C THR A 45 -30.79 -35.27 -9.54
N HIS A 46 -31.70 -35.87 -10.32
CA HIS A 46 -31.37 -36.60 -11.52
C HIS A 46 -30.69 -35.71 -12.58
N PHE A 47 -31.27 -34.54 -12.83
CA PHE A 47 -30.73 -33.55 -13.75
C PHE A 47 -29.32 -33.12 -13.34
N TYR A 48 -29.12 -32.76 -12.07
CA TYR A 48 -27.84 -32.29 -11.54
C TYR A 48 -26.73 -33.34 -11.61
N LEU A 49 -27.02 -34.61 -11.35
CA LEU A 49 -26.05 -35.70 -11.46
C LEU A 49 -25.50 -35.86 -12.88
N ILE A 50 -26.38 -35.78 -13.89
CA ILE A 50 -25.97 -35.84 -15.29
C ILE A 50 -25.09 -34.64 -15.66
N ILE A 51 -25.53 -33.44 -15.36
CA ILE A 51 -24.79 -32.19 -15.65
C ILE A 51 -23.45 -32.16 -14.93
N ASN A 52 -23.41 -32.61 -13.65
CA ASN A 52 -22.17 -32.68 -12.88
C ASN A 52 -21.09 -33.50 -13.58
N LYS A 53 -21.46 -34.68 -14.13
CA LYS A 53 -20.53 -35.54 -14.87
C LYS A 53 -20.08 -34.90 -16.18
N LEU A 54 -21.02 -34.34 -16.95
CA LEU A 54 -20.73 -33.77 -18.27
C LEU A 54 -19.80 -32.54 -18.15
N ILE A 55 -20.07 -31.63 -17.22
CA ILE A 55 -19.22 -30.41 -17.03
C ILE A 55 -17.79 -30.77 -16.69
N VAL A 56 -17.56 -31.77 -15.81
CA VAL A 56 -16.19 -32.14 -15.41
C VAL A 56 -15.44 -32.74 -16.60
N VAL A 57 -16.04 -33.67 -17.35
CA VAL A 57 -15.41 -34.30 -18.49
C VAL A 57 -15.06 -33.26 -19.57
N GLU A 58 -16.00 -32.38 -19.92
CA GLU A 58 -15.79 -31.37 -20.97
C GLU A 58 -14.79 -30.29 -20.53
N ALA A 59 -14.84 -29.85 -19.24
CA ALA A 59 -13.87 -28.88 -18.75
C ALA A 59 -12.45 -29.42 -18.75
N MET A 60 -12.23 -30.68 -18.34
CA MET A 60 -10.93 -31.33 -18.40
C MET A 60 -10.43 -31.40 -19.84
N SER A 61 -11.26 -31.92 -20.76
CA SER A 61 -10.91 -32.06 -22.17
C SER A 61 -10.50 -30.73 -22.81
N LYS A 62 -11.25 -29.65 -22.55
CA LYS A 62 -10.97 -28.35 -23.18
C LYS A 62 -9.79 -27.59 -22.58
N LEU A 63 -9.46 -27.81 -21.31
CA LEU A 63 -8.33 -27.16 -20.63
C LEU A 63 -7.02 -27.90 -20.83
N GLU A 64 -7.06 -29.27 -21.02
CA GLU A 64 -5.86 -30.08 -21.27
C GLU A 64 -5.25 -29.85 -22.66
N ILE A 65 -6.07 -29.50 -23.65
CA ILE A 65 -5.65 -29.33 -25.06
C ILE A 65 -4.82 -28.05 -25.26
N ARG A 66 -4.71 -27.15 -24.26
CA ARG A 66 -4.12 -25.82 -24.44
C ARG A 66 -2.92 -25.56 -23.58
N GLU A 67 -1.88 -25.00 -24.20
CA GLU A 67 -0.70 -24.51 -23.48
C GLU A 67 -0.99 -23.21 -22.71
N SER A 68 -1.82 -22.31 -23.24
CA SER A 68 -2.17 -21.03 -22.58
C SER A 68 -3.60 -20.58 -22.95
N PRO A 69 -4.63 -21.04 -22.23
CA PRO A 69 -5.99 -20.58 -22.47
C PRO A 69 -6.18 -19.14 -21.94
N ASP A 70 -7.15 -18.39 -22.53
CA ASP A 70 -7.48 -17.05 -22.09
C ASP A 70 -7.84 -16.98 -20.60
N ALA A 71 -7.08 -16.15 -19.84
CA ALA A 71 -7.19 -16.06 -18.40
C ALA A 71 -8.56 -15.55 -17.94
N VAL A 72 -9.19 -14.63 -18.68
CA VAL A 72 -10.51 -14.09 -18.33
C VAL A 72 -11.57 -15.18 -18.47
N THR A 73 -11.59 -15.84 -19.62
CA THR A 73 -12.57 -16.90 -19.93
C THR A 73 -12.46 -18.06 -18.93
N THR A 74 -11.23 -18.50 -18.63
CA THR A 74 -11.00 -19.59 -17.67
C THR A 74 -11.40 -19.20 -16.24
N TYR A 75 -11.17 -17.97 -15.81
CA TYR A 75 -11.60 -17.47 -14.50
C TYR A 75 -13.12 -17.42 -14.39
N GLU A 76 -13.81 -16.91 -15.41
CA GLU A 76 -15.28 -16.87 -15.45
C GLU A 76 -15.89 -18.28 -15.46
N MET A 77 -15.29 -19.21 -16.20
CA MET A 77 -15.66 -20.64 -16.17
C MET A 77 -15.51 -21.22 -14.76
N TYR A 78 -14.37 -20.99 -14.11
CA TYR A 78 -14.13 -21.46 -12.74
C TYR A 78 -15.22 -20.93 -11.78
N ARG A 79 -15.52 -19.64 -11.85
CA ARG A 79 -16.58 -19.01 -11.06
C ARG A 79 -17.94 -19.65 -11.29
N ALA A 80 -18.33 -19.84 -12.55
CA ALA A 80 -19.62 -20.44 -12.90
C ALA A 80 -19.73 -21.89 -12.43
N ILE A 81 -18.68 -22.70 -12.61
CA ILE A 81 -18.64 -24.10 -12.14
C ILE A 81 -18.68 -24.14 -10.59
N LYS A 82 -17.97 -23.22 -9.91
CA LYS A 82 -18.02 -23.08 -8.44
C LYS A 82 -19.44 -22.81 -7.94
N GLU A 83 -20.19 -21.94 -8.62
CA GLU A 83 -21.57 -21.67 -8.27
C GLU A 83 -22.47 -22.88 -8.51
N ILE A 84 -22.29 -23.62 -9.61
CA ILE A 84 -22.99 -24.90 -9.84
C ILE A 84 -22.69 -25.89 -8.70
N LYS A 85 -21.41 -26.00 -8.29
CA LYS A 85 -21.00 -26.88 -7.18
C LYS A 85 -21.70 -26.52 -5.87
N LYS A 86 -22.00 -25.24 -5.58
CA LYS A 86 -22.70 -24.82 -4.38
C LYS A 86 -24.13 -25.40 -4.31
N LEU A 87 -24.75 -25.65 -5.47
CA LEU A 87 -26.10 -26.25 -5.55
C LEU A 87 -26.15 -27.71 -5.04
N LYS A 88 -25.00 -28.36 -4.83
CA LYS A 88 -24.94 -29.71 -4.21
C LYS A 88 -25.65 -29.76 -2.83
N LYS A 89 -25.81 -28.59 -2.17
CA LYS A 89 -26.51 -28.52 -0.88
C LYS A 89 -27.98 -28.95 -1.00
N SER A 90 -28.56 -28.77 -2.19
CA SER A 90 -29.96 -29.15 -2.51
C SER A 90 -30.10 -30.63 -2.91
N ILE A 91 -28.97 -31.38 -3.02
CA ILE A 91 -28.98 -32.81 -3.35
C ILE A 91 -29.04 -33.64 -2.06
N PRO A 92 -29.87 -34.70 -1.96
CA PRO A 92 -29.90 -35.64 -0.84
C PRO A 92 -28.50 -36.23 -0.56
N LYS A 93 -28.20 -36.49 0.72
CA LYS A 93 -26.85 -36.91 1.15
C LYS A 93 -26.37 -38.21 0.47
N GLU A 94 -27.29 -39.16 0.24
CA GLU A 94 -27.05 -40.45 -0.39
C GLU A 94 -26.51 -40.32 -1.85
N HIS A 95 -26.92 -39.28 -2.57
CA HIS A 95 -26.50 -39.04 -3.96
C HIS A 95 -25.23 -38.18 -4.07
N ARG A 96 -24.78 -37.52 -2.98
CA ARG A 96 -23.61 -36.63 -3.02
C ARG A 96 -22.29 -37.34 -3.27
N GLN A 97 -22.21 -38.65 -2.98
CA GLN A 97 -21.00 -39.46 -3.22
C GLN A 97 -20.75 -39.69 -4.72
N GLN A 98 -21.77 -39.58 -5.55
CA GLN A 98 -21.68 -39.74 -7.01
C GLN A 98 -21.18 -38.49 -7.73
N LEU A 99 -21.01 -37.38 -7.01
CA LEU A 99 -20.63 -36.08 -7.60
C LEU A 99 -19.14 -36.04 -7.95
N GLN A 100 -18.81 -35.87 -9.21
CA GLN A 100 -17.43 -35.80 -9.72
C GLN A 100 -16.83 -34.38 -9.60
N MET A 101 -17.64 -33.33 -9.43
CA MET A 101 -17.18 -31.93 -9.25
C MET A 101 -16.38 -31.69 -7.96
N ALA A 102 -16.18 -32.68 -7.10
CA ALA A 102 -15.39 -32.51 -5.89
C ALA A 102 -14.01 -31.91 -6.16
N ASN A 103 -13.36 -32.39 -7.23
CA ASN A 103 -11.99 -32.06 -7.61
C ASN A 103 -11.89 -31.20 -8.89
N PHE A 104 -12.97 -30.54 -9.32
CA PHE A 104 -12.96 -29.73 -10.56
C PHE A 104 -11.89 -28.64 -10.56
N HIS A 105 -11.52 -28.11 -9.40
CA HIS A 105 -10.50 -27.08 -9.24
C HIS A 105 -9.13 -27.51 -9.81
N LYS A 106 -8.81 -28.81 -9.80
CA LYS A 106 -7.54 -29.33 -10.35
C LYS A 106 -7.37 -29.01 -11.83
N CYS A 107 -8.47 -28.95 -12.59
CA CYS A 107 -8.43 -28.55 -14.00
C CYS A 107 -7.92 -27.12 -14.21
N PHE A 108 -8.09 -26.25 -13.20
CA PHE A 108 -7.74 -24.83 -13.27
C PHE A 108 -6.45 -24.47 -12.52
N GLN A 109 -5.80 -25.43 -11.87
CA GLN A 109 -4.62 -25.15 -11.03
C GLN A 109 -3.52 -24.39 -11.78
N ARG A 110 -3.29 -24.74 -13.04
CA ARG A 110 -2.30 -24.07 -13.91
C ARG A 110 -2.67 -22.62 -14.26
N ASN A 111 -3.96 -22.28 -14.20
CA ASN A 111 -4.47 -20.97 -14.60
C ASN A 111 -4.47 -19.95 -13.44
N VAL A 112 -4.33 -20.39 -12.18
CA VAL A 112 -4.45 -19.48 -11.02
C VAL A 112 -3.39 -18.39 -11.07
N ASN A 113 -2.15 -18.70 -11.39
CA ASN A 113 -1.09 -17.70 -11.51
C ASN A 113 -1.41 -16.68 -12.61
N GLN A 114 -1.92 -17.12 -13.77
CA GLN A 114 -2.34 -16.22 -14.84
C GLN A 114 -3.48 -15.29 -14.40
N TRP A 115 -4.41 -15.77 -13.56
CA TRP A 115 -5.48 -14.93 -13.01
C TRP A 115 -4.95 -13.86 -12.04
N ILE A 116 -3.97 -14.23 -11.21
CA ILE A 116 -3.30 -13.31 -10.29
C ILE A 116 -2.52 -12.27 -11.08
N ASP A 117 -1.75 -12.69 -12.10
CA ASP A 117 -0.99 -11.79 -12.97
C ASP A 117 -1.90 -10.80 -13.71
N LEU A 118 -3.01 -11.29 -14.28
CA LEU A 118 -4.00 -10.44 -14.94
C LEU A 118 -4.64 -9.44 -13.99
N ALA A 119 -4.99 -9.86 -12.78
CA ALA A 119 -5.55 -8.98 -11.76
C ALA A 119 -4.53 -7.93 -11.31
N THR A 120 -3.26 -8.31 -11.18
CA THR A 120 -2.13 -7.43 -10.86
C THR A 120 -1.95 -6.36 -11.93
N GLU A 121 -1.92 -6.74 -13.21
CA GLU A 121 -1.80 -5.79 -14.33
C GLU A 121 -2.99 -4.82 -14.40
N ARG A 122 -4.20 -5.31 -14.17
CA ARG A 122 -5.39 -4.45 -14.08
C ARG A 122 -5.32 -3.48 -12.90
N CYS A 123 -4.82 -3.93 -11.75
CA CYS A 123 -4.59 -3.09 -10.58
C CYS A 123 -3.58 -1.99 -10.91
N ARG A 124 -2.42 -2.32 -11.49
CA ARG A 124 -1.39 -1.35 -11.90
C ARG A 124 -1.92 -0.33 -12.91
N SER A 125 -2.68 -0.79 -13.91
CA SER A 125 -3.28 0.09 -14.92
C SER A 125 -4.24 1.10 -14.29
N ARG A 126 -5.09 0.67 -13.35
CA ARG A 126 -6.02 1.55 -12.62
C ARG A 126 -5.29 2.53 -11.70
N ILE A 127 -4.27 2.06 -10.98
CA ILE A 127 -3.40 2.91 -10.15
C ILE A 127 -2.76 4.00 -11.01
N LYS A 128 -2.20 3.64 -12.17
CA LYS A 128 -1.60 4.60 -13.08
C LYS A 128 -2.61 5.66 -13.54
N GLN A 129 -3.80 5.23 -13.94
CA GLN A 129 -4.88 6.13 -14.34
C GLN A 129 -5.32 7.06 -13.19
N ALA A 130 -5.49 6.53 -11.97
CA ALA A 130 -5.84 7.32 -10.80
C ALA A 130 -4.80 8.41 -10.51
N ILE A 131 -3.50 8.07 -10.59
CA ILE A 131 -2.42 9.04 -10.43
C ILE A 131 -2.42 10.05 -11.58
N GLU A 132 -2.74 9.67 -12.82
CA GLU A 132 -2.82 10.57 -13.98
C GLU A 132 -3.92 11.61 -13.85
N LEU A 133 -5.02 11.25 -13.25
CA LEU A 133 -6.18 12.13 -13.03
C LEU A 133 -6.08 12.95 -11.74
N ASP A 134 -5.12 12.63 -10.87
CA ASP A 134 -4.98 13.29 -9.57
C ASP A 134 -4.50 14.73 -9.69
N THR A 135 -5.22 15.65 -9.04
CA THR A 135 -4.88 17.06 -8.96
C THR A 135 -3.99 17.41 -7.77
N VAL A 136 -3.63 16.42 -6.95
CA VAL A 136 -2.82 16.57 -5.73
C VAL A 136 -3.43 17.61 -4.78
N VAL A 137 -4.73 17.45 -4.51
CA VAL A 137 -5.50 18.24 -3.54
C VAL A 137 -6.11 17.31 -2.52
N GLN A 138 -6.23 17.74 -1.27
CA GLN A 138 -6.89 16.96 -0.22
C GLN A 138 -8.34 16.63 -0.62
N VAL A 139 -8.78 15.40 -0.32
CA VAL A 139 -10.15 14.96 -0.65
C VAL A 139 -11.18 15.71 0.20
N THR A 140 -10.91 15.89 1.49
CA THR A 140 -11.71 16.67 2.45
C THR A 140 -10.79 17.32 3.49
N GLU A 141 -11.32 18.23 4.31
CA GLU A 141 -10.54 18.84 5.41
C GLU A 141 -9.98 17.81 6.39
N ASP A 142 -10.68 16.70 6.61
CA ASP A 142 -10.26 15.62 7.53
C ASP A 142 -9.34 14.59 6.86
N VAL A 143 -9.23 14.58 5.53
CA VAL A 143 -8.47 13.58 4.77
C VAL A 143 -7.26 14.24 4.12
N GLN A 144 -6.11 14.15 4.78
CA GLN A 144 -4.85 14.82 4.43
C GLN A 144 -4.10 14.18 3.24
N PHE A 145 -4.77 13.41 2.38
CA PHE A 145 -4.22 12.82 1.17
C PHE A 145 -5.17 12.99 -0.02
N SER A 146 -4.68 12.77 -1.24
CA SER A 146 -5.43 13.03 -2.47
C SER A 146 -6.25 11.83 -2.94
N SER A 147 -7.08 12.07 -3.98
CA SER A 147 -7.95 11.05 -4.57
C SER A 147 -7.20 9.82 -5.06
N SER A 148 -6.01 9.96 -5.63
CA SER A 148 -5.23 8.82 -6.13
C SER A 148 -4.84 7.84 -5.02
N ALA A 149 -4.63 8.32 -3.78
CA ALA A 149 -4.33 7.46 -2.65
C ALA A 149 -5.57 6.68 -2.17
N VAL A 150 -6.76 7.31 -2.23
CA VAL A 150 -8.04 6.63 -1.95
C VAL A 150 -8.30 5.53 -2.97
N ASP A 151 -8.26 5.88 -4.26
CA ASP A 151 -8.50 4.94 -5.36
C ASP A 151 -7.45 3.81 -5.36
N GLY A 152 -6.17 4.16 -5.17
CA GLY A 152 -5.08 3.20 -5.05
C GLY A 152 -5.32 2.19 -3.93
N THR A 153 -5.75 2.66 -2.76
CA THR A 153 -6.13 1.82 -1.63
C THR A 153 -7.27 0.86 -1.99
N GLU A 154 -8.32 1.37 -2.63
CA GLU A 154 -9.46 0.54 -3.04
C GLU A 154 -9.01 -0.56 -4.00
N PHE A 155 -8.16 -0.26 -5.00
CA PHE A 155 -7.66 -1.25 -5.94
C PHE A 155 -6.78 -2.31 -5.27
N LEU A 156 -5.94 -1.92 -4.30
CA LEU A 156 -5.15 -2.87 -3.51
C LEU A 156 -6.04 -3.80 -2.68
N LEU A 157 -7.09 -3.28 -2.04
CA LEU A 157 -8.04 -4.07 -1.26
C LEU A 157 -8.88 -5.00 -2.15
N LEU A 158 -9.23 -4.58 -3.37
CA LEU A 158 -9.92 -5.44 -4.34
C LEU A 158 -9.02 -6.59 -4.80
N LEU A 159 -7.73 -6.33 -5.07
CA LEU A 159 -6.78 -7.37 -5.42
C LEU A 159 -6.59 -8.37 -4.27
N MET A 160 -6.53 -7.90 -3.03
CA MET A 160 -6.41 -8.75 -1.85
C MET A 160 -7.58 -9.74 -1.72
N LYS A 161 -8.81 -9.33 -2.03
CA LYS A 161 -10.01 -10.19 -1.98
C LYS A 161 -9.99 -11.34 -2.98
N LEU A 162 -9.13 -11.30 -4.00
CA LEU A 162 -9.07 -12.35 -5.02
C LEU A 162 -8.82 -13.74 -4.41
N SER A 163 -7.94 -13.84 -3.39
CA SER A 163 -7.65 -15.11 -2.72
C SER A 163 -8.89 -15.72 -2.04
N ASP A 164 -9.73 -14.88 -1.46
CA ASP A 164 -10.95 -15.31 -0.78
C ASP A 164 -12.05 -15.67 -1.79
N GLU A 165 -12.15 -14.89 -2.88
CA GLU A 165 -13.11 -15.15 -3.96
C GLU A 165 -12.84 -16.47 -4.69
N LEU A 166 -11.59 -16.91 -4.76
CA LEU A 166 -11.26 -18.22 -5.32
C LEU A 166 -11.91 -19.35 -4.53
N GLU A 167 -12.06 -19.24 -3.20
CA GLU A 167 -12.59 -20.30 -2.33
C GLU A 167 -11.95 -21.66 -2.65
N TRP A 168 -10.60 -21.66 -2.83
CA TRP A 168 -9.89 -22.83 -3.30
C TRP A 168 -10.03 -24.01 -2.33
N PRO A 169 -10.43 -25.20 -2.81
CA PRO A 169 -10.79 -26.31 -1.92
C PRO A 169 -9.61 -26.94 -1.19
N ALA A 170 -8.45 -27.04 -1.86
CA ALA A 170 -7.23 -27.61 -1.29
C ALA A 170 -6.49 -26.54 -0.49
N LYS A 171 -6.40 -26.71 0.84
CA LYS A 171 -5.94 -25.67 1.75
C LYS A 171 -4.46 -25.32 1.56
N ALA A 172 -3.60 -26.32 1.35
CA ALA A 172 -2.18 -26.09 1.10
C ALA A 172 -1.96 -25.19 -0.14
N GLU A 173 -2.65 -25.48 -1.24
CA GLU A 173 -2.61 -24.68 -2.44
C GLU A 173 -3.23 -23.29 -2.23
N ALA A 174 -4.33 -23.20 -1.47
CA ALA A 174 -4.96 -21.93 -1.11
C ALA A 174 -4.01 -20.99 -0.36
N PHE A 175 -3.20 -21.52 0.56
CA PHE A 175 -2.17 -20.75 1.26
C PHE A 175 -1.08 -20.26 0.30
N THR A 176 -0.64 -21.11 -0.63
CA THR A 176 0.32 -20.72 -1.67
C THR A 176 -0.23 -19.58 -2.54
N PHE A 177 -1.47 -19.68 -2.99
CA PHE A 177 -2.11 -18.63 -3.78
C PHE A 177 -2.29 -17.34 -2.97
N LYS A 178 -2.59 -17.44 -1.68
CA LYS A 178 -2.66 -16.27 -0.79
C LYS A 178 -1.31 -15.55 -0.70
N ILE A 179 -0.20 -16.28 -0.61
CA ILE A 179 1.15 -15.68 -0.67
C ILE A 179 1.37 -14.91 -1.98
N PHE A 180 1.00 -15.49 -3.13
CA PHE A 180 1.15 -14.82 -4.42
C PHE A 180 0.29 -13.55 -4.51
N VAL A 181 -0.94 -13.58 -4.02
CA VAL A 181 -1.81 -12.39 -3.97
C VAL A 181 -1.21 -11.32 -3.06
N VAL A 182 -0.74 -11.66 -1.85
CA VAL A 182 -0.08 -10.72 -0.94
C VAL A 182 1.14 -10.08 -1.59
N LYS A 183 1.98 -10.88 -2.26
CA LYS A 183 3.13 -10.38 -3.02
C LYS A 183 2.70 -9.39 -4.10
N SER A 184 1.68 -9.73 -4.88
CA SER A 184 1.14 -8.86 -5.94
C SER A 184 0.59 -7.54 -5.39
N VAL A 185 -0.10 -7.57 -4.25
CA VAL A 185 -0.59 -6.35 -3.59
C VAL A 185 0.58 -5.47 -3.15
N CYS A 186 1.63 -6.05 -2.53
CA CYS A 186 2.83 -5.31 -2.14
C CYS A 186 3.54 -4.70 -3.37
N GLU A 187 3.67 -5.44 -4.46
CA GLU A 187 4.24 -4.94 -5.72
C GLU A 187 3.42 -3.79 -6.31
N CYS A 188 2.09 -3.86 -6.28
CA CYS A 188 1.21 -2.76 -6.72
C CYS A 188 1.33 -1.53 -5.81
N ALA A 189 1.48 -1.71 -4.49
CA ALA A 189 1.72 -0.62 -3.55
C ALA A 189 3.07 0.07 -3.81
N LEU A 190 4.13 -0.70 -4.03
CA LEU A 190 5.45 -0.18 -4.42
C LEU A 190 5.41 0.52 -5.78
N PHE A 191 4.62 0.00 -6.73
CA PHE A 191 4.38 0.66 -8.01
C PHE A 191 3.71 2.02 -7.83
N TYR A 192 2.62 2.11 -7.02
CA TYR A 192 1.98 3.39 -6.69
C TYR A 192 2.99 4.41 -6.15
N VAL A 193 3.74 4.02 -5.12
CA VAL A 193 4.74 4.87 -4.46
C VAL A 193 5.84 5.32 -5.44
N SER A 194 6.25 4.43 -6.34
CA SER A 194 7.26 4.75 -7.37
C SER A 194 6.73 5.73 -8.41
N GLU A 195 5.50 5.54 -8.88
CA GLU A 195 4.87 6.46 -9.85
C GLU A 195 4.65 7.84 -9.24
N VAL A 196 4.19 7.93 -8.00
CA VAL A 196 4.04 9.21 -7.29
C VAL A 196 5.40 9.88 -7.08
N TYR A 197 6.42 9.13 -6.65
CA TYR A 197 7.79 9.64 -6.49
C TYR A 197 8.37 10.18 -7.81
N ASN A 198 8.22 9.44 -8.92
CA ASN A 198 8.75 9.84 -10.23
C ASN A 198 8.07 11.09 -10.81
N ARG A 199 6.86 11.40 -10.36
CA ARG A 199 6.13 12.61 -10.75
C ARG A 199 6.47 13.85 -9.94
N LEU A 200 7.16 13.67 -8.80
CA LEU A 200 7.65 14.78 -8.02
C LEU A 200 8.74 15.52 -8.80
N ARG A 201 8.35 16.64 -9.40
CA ARG A 201 9.32 17.55 -10.03
C ARG A 201 9.89 18.46 -8.96
N PRO A 202 11.20 18.76 -9.00
CA PRO A 202 11.81 19.70 -8.06
C PRO A 202 11.08 21.06 -8.04
N GLU A 203 10.50 21.48 -9.18
CA GLU A 203 9.78 22.74 -9.33
C GLU A 203 8.43 22.75 -8.58
N ASP A 204 7.78 21.58 -8.46
CA ASP A 204 6.51 21.43 -7.73
C ASP A 204 6.71 21.24 -6.23
N MET A 205 7.88 20.69 -5.84
CA MET A 205 8.21 20.40 -4.45
C MET A 205 8.80 21.61 -3.73
N PHE A 206 9.59 22.40 -4.42
CA PHE A 206 10.38 23.50 -3.83
C PHE A 206 10.18 24.77 -4.62
N ASN A 207 9.90 25.87 -3.93
CA ASN A 207 9.92 27.18 -4.56
C ASN A 207 11.31 27.45 -5.16
N GLN A 208 11.34 27.89 -6.41
CA GLN A 208 12.59 28.07 -7.17
C GLN A 208 13.38 29.33 -6.80
N GLN A 209 12.75 30.28 -6.10
CA GLN A 209 13.36 31.57 -5.76
C GLN A 209 13.23 31.86 -4.26
N GLY A 210 14.35 32.27 -3.65
CA GLY A 210 14.41 32.63 -2.22
C GLY A 210 14.57 31.43 -1.30
N ASN A 211 14.31 31.67 -0.01
CA ASN A 211 14.43 30.67 1.03
C ASN A 211 13.40 29.55 0.83
N PHE A 212 13.75 28.35 1.24
CA PHE A 212 12.84 27.19 1.17
C PHE A 212 11.51 27.46 1.88
N ARG A 213 10.40 27.11 1.23
CA ARG A 213 9.07 27.07 1.82
C ARG A 213 8.39 25.75 1.54
N ALA A 214 7.90 25.11 2.57
CA ALA A 214 7.09 23.92 2.45
C ALA A 214 5.80 24.22 1.69
N THR A 215 5.42 23.33 0.77
CA THR A 215 4.18 23.44 0.00
C THR A 215 3.16 22.40 0.46
N GLU A 216 1.89 22.73 0.34
CA GLU A 216 0.79 21.80 0.59
C GLU A 216 0.89 20.55 -0.30
N LYS A 217 1.20 20.74 -1.60
CA LYS A 217 1.36 19.62 -2.55
C LYS A 217 2.42 18.61 -2.10
N LEU A 218 3.56 19.09 -1.59
CA LEU A 218 4.60 18.21 -1.05
C LEU A 218 4.07 17.40 0.13
N SER A 219 3.33 18.04 1.03
CA SER A 219 2.72 17.37 2.19
C SER A 219 1.73 16.29 1.76
N ILE A 220 0.86 16.57 0.79
CA ILE A 220 -0.12 15.62 0.26
C ILE A 220 0.58 14.41 -0.36
N VAL A 221 1.64 14.61 -1.14
CA VAL A 221 2.38 13.51 -1.74
C VAL A 221 3.02 12.60 -0.69
N LEU A 222 3.64 13.17 0.34
CA LEU A 222 4.20 12.40 1.46
C LEU A 222 3.12 11.62 2.21
N ASN A 223 1.96 12.25 2.41
CA ASN A 223 0.80 11.62 3.04
C ASN A 223 0.23 10.47 2.20
N ASN A 224 0.16 10.63 0.87
CA ASN A 224 -0.24 9.56 -0.04
C ASN A 224 0.63 8.32 0.12
N MET A 225 1.94 8.49 0.12
CA MET A 225 2.89 7.38 0.29
C MET A 225 2.76 6.74 1.68
N GLN A 226 2.64 7.54 2.73
CA GLN A 226 2.45 7.06 4.10
C GLN A 226 1.11 6.33 4.27
N HIS A 227 0.05 6.82 3.62
CA HIS A 227 -1.26 6.17 3.64
C HIS A 227 -1.20 4.78 3.01
N ILE A 228 -0.64 4.64 1.81
CA ILE A 228 -0.46 3.34 1.15
C ILE A 228 0.38 2.38 2.02
N LYS A 229 1.48 2.87 2.63
CA LYS A 229 2.26 2.07 3.60
C LYS A 229 1.38 1.57 4.74
N THR A 230 0.58 2.46 5.35
CA THR A 230 -0.28 2.12 6.48
C THR A 230 -1.32 1.07 6.09
N VAL A 231 -1.90 1.19 4.89
CA VAL A 231 -2.88 0.23 4.36
C VAL A 231 -2.28 -1.16 4.23
N ILE A 232 -1.12 -1.30 3.56
CA ILE A 232 -0.49 -2.62 3.40
C ILE A 232 -0.05 -3.22 4.74
N MET A 233 0.55 -2.41 5.62
CA MET A 233 1.01 -2.90 6.94
C MET A 233 -0.14 -3.34 7.83
N LYS A 234 -1.28 -2.62 7.82
CA LYS A 234 -2.42 -2.94 8.66
C LYS A 234 -3.29 -4.04 8.05
N HIS A 235 -3.88 -3.78 6.89
CA HIS A 235 -4.90 -4.66 6.32
C HIS A 235 -4.35 -5.97 5.79
N LEU A 236 -3.14 -5.99 5.18
CA LEU A 236 -2.54 -7.26 4.76
C LEU A 236 -2.11 -8.10 5.95
N MET A 237 -1.58 -7.49 7.03
CA MET A 237 -1.25 -8.24 8.24
C MET A 237 -2.51 -8.82 8.87
N GLU A 238 -3.58 -8.04 9.05
CA GLU A 238 -4.87 -8.52 9.56
C GLU A 238 -5.37 -9.70 8.72
N HIS A 239 -5.43 -9.53 7.40
CA HIS A 239 -5.86 -10.56 6.46
C HIS A 239 -4.96 -11.83 6.48
N SER A 240 -3.64 -11.67 6.66
CA SER A 240 -2.71 -12.80 6.75
C SER A 240 -2.91 -13.61 8.04
N LEU A 241 -3.36 -12.95 9.11
CA LEU A 241 -3.57 -13.56 10.43
C LEU A 241 -4.95 -14.20 10.57
N GLU A 242 -5.92 -13.90 9.69
CA GLU A 242 -7.25 -14.48 9.74
C GLU A 242 -7.19 -16.02 9.75
N GLN A 243 -7.82 -16.58 10.77
CA GLN A 243 -7.91 -18.04 10.93
C GLN A 243 -9.06 -18.57 10.08
N SER A 244 -8.77 -19.59 9.29
CA SER A 244 -9.84 -20.38 8.70
C SER A 244 -10.63 -21.05 9.82
N GLY A 245 -11.93 -20.71 9.98
CA GLY A 245 -12.79 -21.25 11.04
C GLY A 245 -13.06 -22.77 10.95
N LYS A 246 -12.34 -23.50 10.11
CA LYS A 246 -12.42 -24.95 9.93
C LYS A 246 -11.25 -25.63 10.65
N LYS A 247 -11.52 -26.78 11.30
CA LYS A 247 -10.45 -27.61 11.86
C LYS A 247 -9.45 -27.99 10.77
N LEU A 248 -8.18 -27.68 11.03
CA LEU A 248 -7.03 -28.03 10.19
C LEU A 248 -6.39 -29.32 10.74
N THR A 249 -5.79 -30.11 9.86
CA THR A 249 -4.86 -31.19 10.28
C THR A 249 -3.55 -30.56 10.79
N GLU A 250 -2.72 -31.33 11.51
CA GLU A 250 -1.41 -30.84 11.99
C GLU A 250 -0.56 -30.35 10.82
N GLU A 251 -0.47 -31.12 9.74
CA GLU A 251 0.26 -30.73 8.53
C GLU A 251 -0.28 -29.42 7.90
N GLU A 252 -1.61 -29.26 7.82
CA GLU A 252 -2.22 -28.04 7.32
C GLU A 252 -1.96 -26.82 8.25
N GLN A 253 -1.82 -27.05 9.56
CA GLN A 253 -1.47 -26.00 10.54
C GLN A 253 -0.02 -25.54 10.35
N ASP A 254 0.91 -26.48 10.13
CA ASP A 254 2.32 -26.17 9.86
C ASP A 254 2.46 -25.35 8.57
N ILE A 255 1.77 -25.77 7.49
CA ILE A 255 1.74 -25.01 6.23
C ILE A 255 1.15 -23.61 6.43
N GLN A 256 0.07 -23.48 7.20
CA GLN A 256 -0.54 -22.18 7.51
C GLN A 256 0.43 -21.29 8.27
N THR A 257 1.11 -21.82 9.28
CA THR A 257 2.07 -21.07 10.10
C THR A 257 3.22 -20.55 9.24
N HIS A 258 3.83 -21.46 8.48
CA HIS A 258 4.90 -21.08 7.55
C HIS A 258 4.44 -20.03 6.51
N SER A 259 3.23 -20.19 5.96
CA SER A 259 2.67 -19.23 5.01
C SER A 259 2.47 -17.84 5.62
N LYS A 260 2.05 -17.77 6.90
CA LYS A 260 1.92 -16.51 7.64
C LYS A 260 3.27 -15.82 7.84
N GLU A 261 4.31 -16.57 8.18
CA GLU A 261 5.68 -16.04 8.33
C GLU A 261 6.19 -15.47 7.01
N VAL A 262 6.02 -16.20 5.90
CA VAL A 262 6.42 -15.75 4.56
C VAL A 262 5.66 -14.48 4.17
N MET A 263 4.33 -14.46 4.35
CA MET A 263 3.53 -13.26 4.06
C MET A 263 3.96 -12.07 4.92
N GLY A 264 4.20 -12.28 6.21
CA GLY A 264 4.70 -11.26 7.14
C GLY A 264 6.01 -10.65 6.66
N THR A 265 6.96 -11.48 6.22
CA THR A 265 8.25 -11.02 5.67
C THR A 265 8.07 -10.19 4.40
N ILE A 266 7.19 -10.61 3.48
CA ILE A 266 6.89 -9.86 2.25
C ILE A 266 6.29 -8.48 2.57
N ILE A 267 5.32 -8.43 3.48
CA ILE A 267 4.64 -7.20 3.88
C ILE A 267 5.64 -6.24 4.56
N GLN A 268 6.46 -6.77 5.47
CA GLN A 268 7.46 -5.99 6.18
C GLN A 268 8.49 -5.39 5.21
N SER A 269 9.02 -6.18 4.30
CA SER A 269 9.97 -5.72 3.28
C SER A 269 9.38 -4.61 2.41
N ALA A 270 8.13 -4.75 1.95
CA ALA A 270 7.45 -3.71 1.18
C ALA A 270 7.25 -2.41 2.00
N GLY A 271 6.92 -2.52 3.29
CA GLY A 271 6.81 -1.39 4.20
C GLY A 271 8.15 -0.66 4.40
N GLU A 272 9.26 -1.39 4.47
CA GLU A 272 10.62 -0.84 4.58
C GLU A 272 11.05 -0.14 3.28
N ASP A 273 10.75 -0.71 2.11
CA ASP A 273 11.02 -0.09 0.82
C ASP A 273 10.27 1.25 0.65
N ILE A 274 9.00 1.31 1.06
CA ILE A 274 8.23 2.56 1.05
C ILE A 274 8.84 3.57 2.03
N SER A 275 9.26 3.13 3.22
CA SER A 275 9.90 4.00 4.21
C SER A 275 11.20 4.59 3.68
N THR A 276 11.98 3.81 2.95
CA THR A 276 13.23 4.24 2.32
C THR A 276 12.98 5.33 1.28
N LYS A 277 11.92 5.19 0.47
CA LYS A 277 11.54 6.25 -0.49
C LYS A 277 11.06 7.52 0.21
N LEU A 278 10.24 7.40 1.27
CA LEU A 278 9.83 8.54 2.10
C LEU A 278 11.04 9.25 2.71
N ALA A 279 11.96 8.51 3.32
CA ALA A 279 13.19 9.06 3.90
C ALA A 279 14.05 9.79 2.86
N SER A 280 14.11 9.28 1.61
CA SER A 280 14.80 9.95 0.52
C SER A 280 14.24 11.34 0.20
N ILE A 281 12.90 11.49 0.18
CA ILE A 281 12.25 12.80 -0.03
C ILE A 281 12.52 13.72 1.18
N ILE A 282 12.38 13.20 2.39
CA ILE A 282 12.64 13.96 3.62
C ILE A 282 14.09 14.46 3.64
N CYS A 283 15.05 13.62 3.28
CA CYS A 283 16.45 14.02 3.15
C CYS A 283 16.63 15.17 2.15
N GLN A 284 15.95 15.14 1.00
CA GLN A 284 15.98 16.24 0.03
C GLN A 284 15.39 17.54 0.61
N ILE A 285 14.32 17.46 1.38
CA ILE A 285 13.74 18.61 2.10
C ILE A 285 14.79 19.21 3.05
N ILE A 286 15.41 18.38 3.86
CA ILE A 286 16.43 18.80 4.82
C ILE A 286 17.65 19.44 4.12
N LEU A 287 18.10 18.86 3.01
CA LEU A 287 19.19 19.45 2.21
C LEU A 287 18.84 20.82 1.64
N LYS A 288 17.56 21.09 1.35
CA LYS A 288 17.09 22.39 0.87
C LYS A 288 16.92 23.42 1.97
N ILE A 289 16.50 23.00 3.16
CA ILE A 289 16.33 23.88 4.35
C ILE A 289 17.69 24.20 4.99
N SER A 290 18.65 23.29 4.96
CA SER A 290 19.93 23.39 5.68
C SER A 290 20.70 24.68 5.39
N PRO A 291 20.85 25.17 4.14
CA PRO A 291 21.57 26.42 3.85
C PRO A 291 20.91 27.63 4.52
N ASP A 292 19.59 27.72 4.51
CA ASP A 292 18.85 28.84 5.09
C ASP A 292 19.02 28.89 6.60
N ILE A 293 18.87 27.73 7.27
CA ILE A 293 19.07 27.62 8.73
C ILE A 293 20.51 27.91 9.09
N THR A 294 21.49 27.41 8.30
CA THR A 294 22.92 27.67 8.53
C THR A 294 23.21 29.17 8.48
N ALA A 295 22.74 29.85 7.43
CA ALA A 295 22.96 31.29 7.30
C ALA A 295 22.33 32.10 8.46
N LEU A 296 21.14 31.68 8.91
CA LEU A 296 20.48 32.33 10.04
C LEU A 296 21.21 32.09 11.36
N ILE A 297 21.73 30.89 11.61
CA ILE A 297 22.54 30.56 12.78
C ILE A 297 23.87 31.34 12.76
N GLU A 298 24.56 31.38 11.61
CA GLU A 298 25.79 32.16 11.45
C GLU A 298 25.58 33.64 11.74
N ALA A 299 24.48 34.24 11.22
CA ALA A 299 24.12 35.63 11.50
C ALA A 299 23.86 35.89 12.96
N ILE A 300 23.33 34.93 13.71
CA ILE A 300 23.14 35.05 15.17
C ILE A 300 24.49 35.07 15.91
N VAL A 301 25.42 34.19 15.53
CA VAL A 301 26.73 34.06 16.21
C VAL A 301 27.67 35.22 15.85
N GLU A 302 27.61 35.77 14.66
CA GLU A 302 28.47 36.88 14.20
C GLU A 302 28.11 38.23 14.81
N ARG A 303 26.89 38.44 15.29
CA ARG A 303 26.50 39.71 15.97
C ARG A 303 27.22 39.89 17.27
N LYS A 304 28.21 40.78 17.27
CA LYS A 304 29.20 40.98 18.35
C LYS A 304 28.75 41.93 19.50
N THR A 305 27.56 42.51 19.46
CA THR A 305 27.20 43.52 20.50
C THR A 305 25.85 43.22 21.17
N PRO A 306 25.78 43.17 22.50
CA PRO A 306 24.52 43.24 23.20
C PRO A 306 24.03 44.70 23.17
N THR A 307 23.05 45.00 22.34
CA THR A 307 22.33 46.27 22.42
C THR A 307 21.29 46.19 23.50
N THR A 308 21.47 47.02 24.50
CA THR A 308 20.51 47.29 25.58
C THR A 308 19.32 48.03 24.99
N SER A 309 18.18 47.37 24.90
CA SER A 309 16.81 47.88 24.85
C SER A 309 15.95 47.11 23.85
N LEU A 310 14.77 46.63 24.26
CA LEU A 310 13.54 46.28 23.50
C LEU A 310 13.69 45.82 22.03
N GLU A 311 14.83 45.32 21.63
CA GLU A 311 15.09 44.86 20.27
C GLU A 311 14.60 43.45 20.11
N MET A 312 13.87 43.24 19.04
CA MET A 312 13.56 41.91 18.49
C MET A 312 14.73 41.00 18.74
N SER A 313 14.48 39.86 19.38
CA SER A 313 15.50 38.88 19.69
C SER A 313 16.29 38.55 18.43
N VAL A 314 17.63 38.46 18.56
CA VAL A 314 18.51 38.08 17.45
C VAL A 314 18.11 36.74 16.84
N ILE A 315 17.34 35.97 17.59
CA ILE A 315 16.81 34.64 17.22
C ILE A 315 15.52 34.73 16.37
N ASP A 316 14.80 35.88 16.43
CA ASP A 316 13.47 36.02 15.79
C ASP A 316 13.43 35.68 14.29
N PRO A 317 14.43 36.01 13.46
CA PRO A 317 14.45 35.63 12.06
C PRO A 317 14.47 34.11 11.87
N LEU A 318 15.26 33.39 12.67
CA LEU A 318 15.32 31.92 12.65
C LEU A 318 14.02 31.32 13.13
N MET A 319 13.46 31.85 14.23
CA MET A 319 12.19 31.37 14.79
C MET A 319 11.03 31.61 13.82
N SER A 320 10.98 32.76 13.17
CA SER A 320 9.95 33.07 12.17
C SER A 320 10.06 32.17 10.96
N TYR A 321 11.28 31.89 10.47
CA TYR A 321 11.51 30.97 9.36
C TYR A 321 11.07 29.54 9.70
N LEU A 322 11.49 29.03 10.86
CA LEU A 322 11.10 27.71 11.34
C LEU A 322 9.58 27.63 11.56
N ALA A 323 9.00 28.61 12.28
CA ALA A 323 7.56 28.63 12.54
C ALA A 323 6.72 28.61 11.26
N SER A 324 7.09 29.38 10.25
CA SER A 324 6.38 29.42 8.96
C SER A 324 6.38 28.06 8.26
N ASN A 325 7.54 27.39 8.19
CA ASN A 325 7.64 26.06 7.55
C ASN A 325 6.97 24.99 8.39
N LEU A 326 7.18 24.98 9.71
CA LEU A 326 6.59 23.99 10.61
C LEU A 326 5.07 24.13 10.71
N HIS A 327 4.54 25.35 10.66
CA HIS A 327 3.09 25.57 10.63
C HIS A 327 2.46 24.94 9.39
N THR A 328 3.04 25.17 8.19
CA THR A 328 2.56 24.56 6.95
C THR A 328 2.66 23.04 7.00
N LEU A 329 3.81 22.50 7.43
CA LEU A 329 4.02 21.05 7.53
C LEU A 329 3.10 20.43 8.58
N GLY A 330 2.94 21.07 9.76
CA GLY A 330 2.11 20.55 10.86
C GLY A 330 0.62 20.52 10.53
N ASN A 331 0.13 21.47 9.72
CA ASN A 331 -1.27 21.53 9.32
C ASN A 331 -1.63 20.51 8.23
N HIS A 332 -0.66 20.14 7.37
CA HIS A 332 -0.93 19.34 6.18
C HIS A 332 -0.35 17.92 6.22
N LEU A 333 0.60 17.62 7.11
CA LEU A 333 1.21 16.30 7.20
C LEU A 333 0.52 15.39 8.20
N LEU A 334 0.47 14.11 7.87
CA LEU A 334 0.17 13.05 8.83
C LEU A 334 1.23 13.02 9.93
N THR A 335 0.79 12.85 11.19
CA THR A 335 1.66 12.88 12.37
C THR A 335 2.95 12.06 12.23
N PRO A 336 2.95 10.80 11.71
CA PRO A 336 4.19 10.04 11.60
C PRO A 336 5.22 10.67 10.65
N VAL A 337 4.77 11.28 9.55
CA VAL A 337 5.66 11.94 8.58
C VAL A 337 6.19 13.24 9.14
N PHE A 338 5.32 14.01 9.80
CA PHE A 338 5.70 15.25 10.47
C PHE A 338 6.78 15.00 11.53
N GLN A 339 6.62 13.97 12.36
CA GLN A 339 7.62 13.60 13.38
C GLN A 339 8.99 13.24 12.76
N LEU A 340 9.02 12.54 11.62
CA LEU A 340 10.27 12.22 10.93
C LEU A 340 10.99 13.51 10.47
N ILE A 341 10.26 14.42 9.81
CA ILE A 341 10.83 15.71 9.38
C ILE A 341 11.33 16.52 10.55
N LEU A 342 10.55 16.59 11.64
CA LEU A 342 10.95 17.30 12.86
C LEU A 342 12.26 16.74 13.42
N THR A 343 12.38 15.41 13.51
CA THR A 343 13.58 14.77 14.04
C THR A 343 14.80 15.11 13.21
N ASP A 344 14.69 15.03 11.88
CA ASP A 344 15.82 15.31 10.97
C ASP A 344 16.16 16.80 10.97
N MET A 345 15.18 17.72 11.01
CA MET A 345 15.41 19.15 11.16
C MET A 345 16.12 19.48 12.48
N TRP A 346 15.71 18.84 13.57
CA TRP A 346 16.37 19.01 14.87
C TRP A 346 17.83 18.57 14.85
N CYS A 347 18.10 17.36 14.35
CA CYS A 347 19.45 16.83 14.22
C CYS A 347 20.32 17.78 13.38
N MET A 348 19.84 18.18 12.20
CA MET A 348 20.55 19.08 11.29
C MET A 348 20.83 20.45 11.94
N SER A 349 19.84 21.04 12.61
CA SER A 349 20.00 22.35 13.28
C SER A 349 20.99 22.28 14.44
N SER A 350 20.96 21.20 15.22
CA SER A 350 21.90 20.95 16.32
C SER A 350 23.33 20.76 15.80
N ASP A 351 23.52 19.98 14.74
CA ASP A 351 24.83 19.79 14.12
C ASP A 351 25.38 21.08 13.52
N CYS A 352 24.51 21.90 12.91
CA CYS A 352 24.88 23.20 12.37
C CYS A 352 25.35 24.13 13.50
N LEU A 353 24.57 24.25 14.56
CA LEU A 353 24.93 25.08 15.74
C LEU A 353 26.28 24.64 16.33
N GLN A 354 26.50 23.34 16.50
CA GLN A 354 27.76 22.80 17.02
C GLN A 354 28.95 23.14 16.12
N ARG A 355 28.80 23.03 14.79
CA ARG A 355 29.84 23.39 13.82
C ARG A 355 30.19 24.86 13.88
N VAL A 356 29.18 25.75 13.93
CA VAL A 356 29.39 27.18 13.97
C VAL A 356 30.08 27.60 15.27
N LEU A 357 29.64 27.06 16.43
CA LEU A 357 30.29 27.32 17.72
C LEU A 357 31.75 26.85 17.77
N ASN A 358 32.05 25.67 17.24
CA ASN A 358 33.42 25.13 17.19
C ASN A 358 34.30 25.97 16.28
N SER A 359 33.77 26.43 15.12
CA SER A 359 34.52 27.32 14.22
C SER A 359 34.87 28.67 14.86
N ASP A 360 33.92 29.25 15.59
CA ASP A 360 34.12 30.52 16.30
C ASP A 360 35.09 30.37 17.48
N ALA A 361 35.05 29.25 18.20
CA ALA A 361 36.01 28.90 19.23
C ALA A 361 37.44 28.71 18.68
N ALA A 362 37.55 28.08 17.50
CA ALA A 362 38.83 27.90 16.79
C ALA A 362 39.42 29.25 16.33
N LYS A 363 38.60 30.14 15.75
CA LYS A 363 39.01 31.52 15.40
C LYS A 363 39.48 32.31 16.62
N LYS A 364 38.78 32.22 17.75
CA LYS A 364 39.16 32.90 19.00
C LYS A 364 40.45 32.34 19.66
N SER A 365 40.72 31.05 19.47
CA SER A 365 41.97 30.44 19.95
C SER A 365 43.18 30.88 19.11
N SER A 366 42.98 31.14 17.82
CA SER A 366 44.00 31.71 16.94
C SER A 366 44.30 33.18 17.26
N ASP A 367 43.29 33.99 17.59
CA ASP A 367 43.45 35.38 17.98
C ASP A 367 44.00 35.52 19.40
N ARG A 368 43.81 34.54 20.31
CA ARG A 368 44.37 34.54 21.67
C ARG A 368 45.87 34.36 21.74
N SER A 369 46.52 33.91 20.67
CA SER A 369 48.01 33.94 20.61
C SER A 369 48.55 35.36 20.45
N GLN A 370 47.74 36.38 20.21
CA GLN A 370 48.16 37.78 20.11
C GLN A 370 47.68 38.70 21.21
N TYR A 371 46.65 38.36 22.01
CA TYR A 371 46.21 39.25 23.09
C TYR A 371 45.69 38.49 24.32
N THR A 372 46.48 38.50 25.40
CA THR A 372 46.10 38.18 26.77
C THR A 372 45.23 39.33 27.26
N ILE A 373 43.95 39.20 27.52
CA ILE A 373 43.06 39.89 28.47
C ILE A 373 41.57 39.69 28.06
N GLN A 374 40.83 38.99 28.80
CA GLN A 374 39.57 39.25 29.48
C GLN A 374 38.70 38.00 29.70
N ARG A 375 38.68 37.64 30.95
CA ARG A 375 38.01 36.46 31.53
C ARG A 375 36.60 36.76 31.99
N SER A 376 35.72 37.40 31.22
CA SER A 376 34.37 37.69 31.68
C SER A 376 33.20 37.35 30.73
N ASN A 377 33.41 36.87 29.50
CA ASN A 377 32.34 36.68 28.55
C ASN A 377 31.95 35.22 28.27
N SER A 378 32.55 34.23 28.94
CA SER A 378 32.28 32.82 28.65
C SER A 378 30.96 32.28 29.29
N SER A 379 30.50 32.94 30.40
CA SER A 379 29.28 32.50 31.09
C SER A 379 27.99 32.97 30.39
N TYR A 380 28.03 34.10 29.70
CA TYR A 380 26.87 34.69 29.03
C TYR A 380 26.50 33.91 27.76
N ARG A 381 27.48 33.48 27.00
CA ARG A 381 27.27 32.69 25.76
C ARG A 381 26.78 31.25 26.01
N ALA A 382 27.20 30.65 27.10
CA ALA A 382 26.71 29.35 27.53
C ALA A 382 25.23 29.39 27.91
N SER A 383 24.75 30.53 28.47
CA SER A 383 23.35 30.72 28.81
C SER A 383 22.46 31.00 27.61
N GLU A 384 22.97 31.73 26.59
CA GLU A 384 22.24 31.99 25.36
C GLU A 384 22.12 30.71 24.49
N SER A 385 23.17 29.91 24.39
CA SER A 385 23.15 28.61 23.69
C SER A 385 22.18 27.63 24.36
N SER A 386 22.14 27.63 25.70
CA SER A 386 21.19 26.83 26.49
C SER A 386 19.75 27.32 26.34
N SER A 387 19.54 28.64 26.26
CA SER A 387 18.23 29.24 26.02
C SER A 387 17.74 28.95 24.59
N MET A 388 18.62 29.00 23.59
CA MET A 388 18.28 28.68 22.22
C MET A 388 17.90 27.21 22.06
N LEU A 389 18.61 26.29 22.69
CA LEU A 389 18.26 24.85 22.70
C LEU A 389 16.93 24.60 23.46
N MET A 390 16.67 25.32 24.54
CA MET A 390 15.37 25.23 25.25
C MET A 390 14.22 25.80 24.43
N VAL A 391 14.40 26.91 23.74
CA VAL A 391 13.36 27.54 22.91
C VAL A 391 13.05 26.63 21.69
N LEU A 392 14.07 26.12 21.03
CA LEU A 392 13.88 25.12 19.95
C LEU A 392 13.18 23.89 20.50
N GLY A 393 13.60 23.36 21.65
CA GLY A 393 13.00 22.20 22.29
C GLY A 393 11.54 22.38 22.72
N SER A 394 11.14 23.57 23.15
CA SER A 394 9.76 23.88 23.53
C SER A 394 8.83 24.07 22.31
N THR A 395 9.33 24.67 21.24
CA THR A 395 8.59 24.87 19.97
C THR A 395 8.37 23.56 19.25
N TRP A 396 9.26 22.58 19.47
CA TRP A 396 9.18 21.27 18.82
C TRP A 396 8.33 20.24 19.59
N ARG A 397 7.89 20.54 20.82
CA ARG A 397 7.01 19.69 21.64
C ARG A 397 5.53 20.10 21.63
N ALA A 398 5.19 21.22 21.03
CA ALA A 398 3.83 21.72 20.84
C ALA A 398 3.27 21.34 19.47
#